data_9269057dbf47700f3d7cdfa5cff36b4c
#
_entry.id   9269057dbf47700f3d7cdfa5cff36b4c
#
_cell.length_a   1.000
_cell.length_b   1.000
_cell.length_c   1.000
_cell.angle_alpha   90.00
_cell.angle_beta   90.00
_cell.angle_gamma   90.00
#
_symmetry.space_group_name_H-M   'P 1'
#
loop_
_entity.id
_entity.type
_entity.pdbx_description
1 polymer ?
#
loop_
_entity_poly.entity_id
_entity_poly.type
_entity_poly.pdbx_seq_one_letter_code
_entity_poly.pdbx_strand_id
1 'polypeptide(L)'
;MAAVPLEKAVRLHSSSGTTGNPTVILHTQKDLDEWANAVARCLYMVGLRPGDIFQNSSGYGMFTGGLGFQYGAERMGMLTVPAAAGNTKRQLKFITDFGTTALHAIPSYAARLYEVMEEMGIDPRRDTKLKTLIIGAEPHSEEQRRRIEDMLGVKAYNSFGMSEMCGPGVAFECRE
;
A
#
# COMPACT_ATOMS: atom_id res chain seq x y z
N MET A 1 -21.91 5.99 17.06
CA MET A 1 -22.57 7.31 16.96
C MET A 1 -21.75 8.14 16.00
N ALA A 2 -22.36 8.79 14.99
CA ALA A 2 -21.64 9.65 14.05
C ALA A 2 -21.32 10.99 14.72
N ALA A 3 -20.10 11.50 14.53
CA ALA A 3 -19.65 12.78 15.09
C ALA A 3 -20.17 14.00 14.27
N VAL A 4 -20.65 13.74 13.06
CA VAL A 4 -21.23 14.74 12.16
C VAL A 4 -22.55 14.22 11.58
N PRO A 5 -23.45 15.08 11.06
CA PRO A 5 -24.63 14.66 10.33
C PRO A 5 -24.27 13.76 9.14
N LEU A 6 -25.08 12.72 8.87
CA LEU A 6 -24.78 11.72 7.83
C LEU A 6 -24.63 12.33 6.43
N GLU A 7 -25.36 13.40 6.14
CA GLU A 7 -25.26 14.12 4.86
C GLU A 7 -23.89 14.76 4.61
N LYS A 8 -23.05 14.89 5.63
CA LYS A 8 -21.66 15.35 5.50
C LYS A 8 -20.66 14.22 5.29
N ALA A 9 -21.08 12.97 5.51
CA ALA A 9 -20.24 11.82 5.27
C ALA A 9 -20.25 11.47 3.77
N VAL A 10 -19.07 11.35 3.19
CA VAL A 10 -18.88 11.05 1.75
C VAL A 10 -18.31 9.67 1.50
N ARG A 11 -17.81 9.01 2.56
CA ARG A 11 -17.26 7.66 2.47
C ARG A 11 -17.44 6.90 3.77
N LEU A 12 -17.59 5.58 3.64
CA LEU A 12 -17.66 4.64 4.74
C LEU A 12 -16.57 3.58 4.56
N HIS A 13 -15.86 3.29 5.63
CA HIS A 13 -15.00 2.13 5.76
C HIS A 13 -15.40 1.30 6.98
N SER A 14 -14.87 0.08 7.09
CA SER A 14 -15.02 -0.70 8.31
C SER A 14 -13.73 -1.45 8.63
N SER A 15 -13.53 -1.74 9.91
CA SER A 15 -12.51 -2.69 10.34
C SER A 15 -12.88 -4.11 9.89
N SER A 16 -11.91 -5.04 9.91
CA SER A 16 -12.12 -6.44 9.50
C SER A 16 -13.11 -7.20 10.37
N GLY A 17 -13.33 -6.75 11.60
CA GLY A 17 -14.27 -7.39 12.53
C GLY A 17 -13.85 -8.78 13.01
N THR A 18 -12.57 -9.15 12.91
CA THR A 18 -12.06 -10.48 13.30
C THR A 18 -12.30 -10.85 14.77
N THR A 19 -12.45 -9.86 15.63
CA THR A 19 -12.68 -10.02 17.07
C THR A 19 -14.11 -9.71 17.51
N GLY A 20 -15.02 -9.46 16.58
CA GLY A 20 -16.41 -9.09 16.87
C GLY A 20 -17.08 -8.34 15.73
N ASN A 21 -18.01 -7.44 16.05
CA ASN A 21 -18.67 -6.63 15.04
C ASN A 21 -17.69 -5.63 14.43
N PRO A 22 -17.67 -5.46 13.09
CA PRO A 22 -16.84 -4.46 12.45
C PRO A 22 -17.14 -3.04 12.95
N THR A 23 -16.09 -2.28 13.24
CA THR A 23 -16.24 -0.85 13.54
C THR A 23 -16.43 -0.10 12.23
N VAL A 24 -17.54 0.64 12.13
CA VAL A 24 -17.83 1.49 10.97
C VAL A 24 -17.24 2.87 11.18
N ILE A 25 -16.51 3.35 10.19
CA ILE A 25 -15.86 4.66 10.17
C ILE A 25 -16.46 5.48 9.03
N LEU A 26 -16.96 6.67 9.35
CA LEU A 26 -17.50 7.62 8.40
C LEU A 26 -16.49 8.75 8.19
N HIS A 27 -16.23 9.09 6.93
CA HIS A 27 -15.32 10.16 6.56
C HIS A 27 -16.07 11.30 5.86
N THR A 28 -15.77 12.52 6.27
CA THR A 28 -16.10 13.72 5.49
C THR A 28 -15.09 13.93 4.36
N GLN A 29 -15.35 14.84 3.42
CA GLN A 29 -14.39 15.20 2.40
C GLN A 29 -13.08 15.73 3.01
N LYS A 30 -13.19 16.53 4.08
CA LYS A 30 -12.02 17.05 4.80
C LYS A 30 -11.16 15.92 5.38
N ASP A 31 -11.78 14.90 5.99
CA ASP A 31 -11.04 13.74 6.54
C ASP A 31 -10.28 13.01 5.43
N LEU A 32 -10.90 12.85 4.26
CA LEU A 32 -10.24 12.20 3.11
C LEU A 32 -9.06 13.01 2.58
N ASP A 33 -9.18 14.33 2.52
CA ASP A 33 -8.12 15.22 2.07
C ASP A 33 -6.93 15.23 3.06
N GLU A 34 -7.21 15.25 4.36
CA GLU A 34 -6.20 15.16 5.42
C GLU A 34 -5.51 13.79 5.40
N TRP A 35 -6.27 12.72 5.24
CA TRP A 35 -5.74 11.36 5.12
C TRP A 35 -4.83 11.21 3.89
N ALA A 36 -5.29 11.63 2.72
CA ALA A 36 -4.46 11.62 1.51
C ALA A 36 -3.14 12.38 1.71
N ASN A 37 -3.19 13.53 2.41
CA ASN A 37 -2.00 14.31 2.74
C ASN A 37 -1.07 13.58 3.72
N ALA A 38 -1.60 12.92 4.74
CA ALA A 38 -0.80 12.15 5.69
C ALA A 38 -0.04 11.00 4.99
N VAL A 39 -0.74 10.23 4.14
CA VAL A 39 -0.11 9.15 3.37
C VAL A 39 0.93 9.71 2.37
N ALA A 40 0.63 10.80 1.67
CA ALA A 40 1.59 11.44 0.75
C ALA A 40 2.89 11.84 1.47
N ARG A 41 2.79 12.40 2.68
CA ARG A 41 3.96 12.73 3.50
C ARG A 41 4.76 11.49 3.90
N CYS A 42 4.09 10.40 4.26
CA CYS A 42 4.74 9.12 4.57
C CYS A 42 5.49 8.57 3.34
N LEU A 43 4.86 8.58 2.16
CA LEU A 43 5.49 8.15 0.92
C LEU A 43 6.70 9.03 0.54
N TYR A 44 6.59 10.35 0.75
CA TYR A 44 7.72 11.26 0.57
C TYR A 44 8.88 10.97 1.53
N MET A 45 8.58 10.65 2.79
CA MET A 45 9.56 10.34 3.84
C MET A 45 10.41 9.12 3.49
N VAL A 46 9.83 8.08 2.88
CA VAL A 46 10.56 6.89 2.42
C VAL A 46 11.28 7.10 1.07
N GLY A 47 11.27 8.33 0.55
CA GLY A 47 12.07 8.71 -0.60
C GLY A 47 11.35 8.69 -1.94
N LEU A 48 10.06 8.41 -1.99
CA LEU A 48 9.28 8.47 -3.22
C LEU A 48 9.06 9.93 -3.68
N ARG A 49 8.92 10.13 -4.98
CA ARG A 49 8.81 11.47 -5.58
C ARG A 49 7.78 11.48 -6.72
N PRO A 50 7.28 12.65 -7.13
CA PRO A 50 6.56 12.79 -8.39
C PRO A 50 7.38 12.18 -9.52
N GLY A 51 6.73 11.41 -10.39
CA GLY A 51 7.41 10.66 -11.46
C GLY A 51 7.71 9.18 -11.11
N ASP A 52 7.65 8.79 -9.83
CA ASP A 52 7.60 7.37 -9.48
C ASP A 52 6.28 6.74 -9.93
N ILE A 53 6.31 5.44 -10.19
CA ILE A 53 5.13 4.65 -10.55
C ILE A 53 4.79 3.75 -9.38
N PHE A 54 3.66 4.02 -8.74
CA PHE A 54 3.21 3.34 -7.54
C PHE A 54 2.14 2.30 -7.86
N GLN A 55 2.43 1.02 -7.62
CA GLN A 55 1.43 -0.05 -7.76
C GLN A 55 0.90 -0.46 -6.40
N ASN A 56 -0.43 -0.50 -6.29
CA ASN A 56 -1.10 -0.92 -5.07
C ASN A 56 -1.74 -2.31 -5.26
N SER A 57 -1.19 -3.30 -4.56
CA SER A 57 -1.67 -4.69 -4.57
C SER A 57 -2.66 -5.02 -3.44
N SER A 58 -3.13 -4.02 -2.71
CA SER A 58 -4.17 -4.19 -1.68
C SER A 58 -5.58 -4.22 -2.27
N GLY A 59 -6.49 -4.91 -1.59
CA GLY A 59 -7.91 -4.89 -1.94
C GLY A 59 -8.53 -3.50 -1.80
N TYR A 60 -9.38 -3.15 -2.74
CA TYR A 60 -10.23 -1.95 -2.70
C TYR A 60 -11.62 -2.35 -2.21
N GLY A 61 -12.14 -1.67 -1.23
CA GLY A 61 -13.45 -1.96 -0.66
C GLY A 61 -13.58 -1.33 0.73
N MET A 62 -14.15 -2.06 1.65
CA MET A 62 -14.35 -1.59 3.03
C MET A 62 -13.01 -1.40 3.77
N PHE A 63 -11.96 -2.12 3.36
CA PHE A 63 -10.62 -1.99 3.92
C PHE A 63 -9.94 -0.69 3.48
N THR A 64 -9.29 -0.02 4.41
CA THR A 64 -8.72 1.32 4.19
C THR A 64 -7.43 1.33 3.37
N GLY A 65 -6.67 0.21 3.35
CA GLY A 65 -5.34 0.14 2.72
C GLY A 65 -5.34 0.46 1.23
N GLY A 66 -6.32 -0.06 0.47
CA GLY A 66 -6.40 0.19 -0.97
C GLY A 66 -6.52 1.67 -1.30
N LEU A 67 -7.58 2.30 -0.83
CA LEU A 67 -7.87 3.71 -1.14
C LEU A 67 -6.91 4.67 -0.47
N GLY A 68 -6.47 4.39 0.77
CA GLY A 68 -5.54 5.27 1.47
C GLY A 68 -4.22 5.45 0.74
N PHE A 69 -3.60 4.35 0.32
CA PHE A 69 -2.36 4.41 -0.46
C PHE A 69 -2.56 5.04 -1.82
N GLN A 70 -3.66 4.72 -2.50
CA GLN A 70 -3.94 5.31 -3.81
C GLN A 70 -4.02 6.83 -3.73
N TYR A 71 -4.89 7.37 -2.88
CA TYR A 71 -5.06 8.83 -2.79
C TYR A 71 -3.80 9.55 -2.30
N GLY A 72 -3.02 8.92 -1.42
CA GLY A 72 -1.73 9.47 -1.02
C GLY A 72 -0.73 9.55 -2.17
N ALA A 73 -0.64 8.51 -2.98
CA ALA A 73 0.22 8.46 -4.15
C ALA A 73 -0.21 9.46 -5.23
N GLU A 74 -1.50 9.52 -5.54
CA GLU A 74 -2.07 10.49 -6.50
C GLU A 74 -1.85 11.93 -6.03
N ARG A 75 -2.07 12.23 -4.73
CA ARG A 75 -1.82 13.54 -4.15
C ARG A 75 -0.36 13.97 -4.24
N MET A 76 0.56 13.01 -4.18
CA MET A 76 1.99 13.27 -4.34
C MET A 76 2.40 13.46 -5.81
N GLY A 77 1.50 13.21 -6.76
CA GLY A 77 1.77 13.34 -8.21
C GLY A 77 2.47 12.13 -8.82
N MET A 78 2.35 10.96 -8.20
CA MET A 78 2.82 9.71 -8.79
C MET A 78 1.80 9.12 -9.77
N LEU A 79 2.29 8.39 -10.78
CA LEU A 79 1.42 7.53 -11.58
C LEU A 79 1.02 6.33 -10.72
N THR A 80 -0.27 6.22 -10.41
CA THR A 80 -0.78 5.15 -9.54
C THR A 80 -1.43 4.05 -10.35
N VAL A 81 -0.99 2.80 -10.13
CA VAL A 81 -1.54 1.58 -10.74
C VAL A 81 -2.45 0.89 -9.71
N PRO A 82 -3.79 1.04 -9.81
CA PRO A 82 -4.74 0.44 -8.87
C PRO A 82 -4.98 -1.03 -9.19
N ALA A 83 -3.94 -1.85 -9.02
CA ALA A 83 -3.92 -3.24 -9.46
C ALA A 83 -4.87 -4.14 -8.64
N ALA A 84 -5.21 -3.71 -7.41
CA ALA A 84 -6.01 -4.46 -6.43
C ALA A 84 -5.34 -5.80 -6.02
N ALA A 85 -6.02 -6.59 -5.20
CA ALA A 85 -5.53 -7.90 -4.78
C ALA A 85 -5.82 -8.99 -5.84
N GLY A 86 -5.05 -10.07 -5.79
CA GLY A 86 -5.25 -11.27 -6.63
C GLY A 86 -4.55 -11.25 -7.98
N ASN A 87 -4.63 -12.37 -8.69
CA ASN A 87 -4.01 -12.61 -10.00
C ASN A 87 -2.52 -12.19 -10.07
N THR A 88 -1.66 -12.95 -9.38
CA THR A 88 -0.24 -12.64 -9.24
C THR A 88 0.48 -12.45 -10.58
N LYS A 89 0.20 -13.25 -11.57
CA LYS A 89 0.79 -13.12 -12.92
C LYS A 89 0.43 -11.78 -13.58
N ARG A 90 -0.80 -11.31 -13.39
CA ARG A 90 -1.22 -9.99 -13.87
C ARG A 90 -0.52 -8.85 -13.09
N GLN A 91 -0.33 -9.01 -11.79
CA GLN A 91 0.45 -8.06 -10.99
C GLN A 91 1.87 -7.91 -11.52
N LEU A 92 2.54 -9.03 -11.81
CA LEU A 92 3.89 -9.03 -12.37
C LEU A 92 3.93 -8.39 -13.75
N LYS A 93 2.94 -8.69 -14.60
CA LYS A 93 2.82 -8.05 -15.90
C LYS A 93 2.70 -6.52 -15.76
N PHE A 94 1.94 -6.01 -14.81
CA PHE A 94 1.86 -4.57 -14.56
C PHE A 94 3.19 -4.00 -14.07
N ILE A 95 3.91 -4.72 -13.19
CA ILE A 95 5.22 -4.30 -12.71
C ILE A 95 6.20 -4.13 -13.88
N THR A 96 6.23 -5.09 -14.80
CA THR A 96 7.14 -5.04 -15.96
C THR A 96 6.69 -4.05 -17.02
N ASP A 97 5.43 -4.10 -17.44
CA ASP A 97 4.92 -3.31 -18.58
C ASP A 97 4.84 -1.82 -18.26
N PHE A 98 4.42 -1.47 -17.05
CA PHE A 98 4.30 -0.07 -16.64
C PHE A 98 5.57 0.48 -15.98
N GLY A 99 6.54 -0.40 -15.69
CA GLY A 99 7.79 0.02 -15.06
C GLY A 99 7.60 0.50 -13.63
N THR A 100 6.79 -0.20 -12.84
CA THR A 100 6.52 0.11 -11.44
C THR A 100 7.83 0.28 -10.65
N THR A 101 7.98 1.42 -9.96
CA THR A 101 9.15 1.73 -9.14
C THR A 101 8.90 1.50 -7.65
N ALA A 102 7.65 1.60 -7.22
CA ALA A 102 7.22 1.39 -5.84
C ALA A 102 5.99 0.48 -5.79
N LEU A 103 6.02 -0.49 -4.90
CA LEU A 103 4.95 -1.45 -4.70
C LEU A 103 4.47 -1.41 -3.26
N HIS A 104 3.15 -1.39 -3.04
CA HIS A 104 2.54 -1.72 -1.76
C HIS A 104 2.01 -3.15 -1.78
N ALA A 105 2.45 -3.96 -0.80
CA ALA A 105 2.03 -5.35 -0.63
C ALA A 105 2.13 -5.77 0.83
N ILE A 106 1.37 -6.78 1.25
CA ILE A 106 1.61 -7.45 2.53
C ILE A 106 2.87 -8.33 2.44
N PRO A 107 3.62 -8.56 3.54
CA PRO A 107 4.86 -9.32 3.52
C PRO A 107 4.76 -10.70 2.88
N SER A 108 3.72 -11.47 3.25
CA SER A 108 3.49 -12.80 2.67
C SER A 108 3.26 -12.77 1.17
N TYR A 109 2.56 -11.74 0.67
CA TYR A 109 2.32 -11.58 -0.76
C TYR A 109 3.56 -11.12 -1.51
N ALA A 110 4.41 -10.29 -0.91
CA ALA A 110 5.70 -9.91 -1.51
C ALA A 110 6.61 -11.13 -1.74
N ALA A 111 6.65 -12.06 -0.79
CA ALA A 111 7.35 -13.33 -0.97
C ALA A 111 6.72 -14.16 -2.11
N ARG A 112 5.39 -14.26 -2.16
CA ARG A 112 4.70 -14.99 -3.24
C ARG A 112 4.94 -14.37 -4.62
N LEU A 113 5.03 -13.05 -4.72
CA LEU A 113 5.39 -12.38 -5.97
C LEU A 113 6.75 -12.86 -6.49
N TYR A 114 7.75 -12.95 -5.61
CA TYR A 114 9.07 -13.44 -5.98
C TYR A 114 9.03 -14.90 -6.49
N GLU A 115 8.35 -15.81 -5.79
CA GLU A 115 8.18 -17.20 -6.25
C GLU A 115 7.61 -17.27 -7.68
N VAL A 116 6.58 -16.46 -7.95
CA VAL A 116 5.97 -16.44 -9.30
C VAL A 116 6.88 -15.76 -10.32
N MET A 117 7.71 -14.78 -9.92
CA MET A 117 8.77 -14.25 -10.80
C MET A 117 9.74 -15.35 -11.21
N GLU A 118 10.20 -16.19 -10.27
CA GLU A 118 11.07 -17.34 -10.58
C GLU A 118 10.37 -18.33 -11.53
N GLU A 119 9.11 -18.69 -11.26
CA GLU A 119 8.31 -19.56 -12.16
C GLU A 119 8.19 -19.01 -13.59
N MET A 120 8.17 -17.67 -13.72
CA MET A 120 8.05 -16.97 -15.00
C MET A 120 9.39 -16.61 -15.65
N GLY A 121 10.52 -16.90 -15.00
CA GLY A 121 11.86 -16.54 -15.46
C GLY A 121 12.16 -15.03 -15.41
N ILE A 122 11.47 -14.29 -14.56
CA ILE A 122 11.64 -12.84 -14.35
C ILE A 122 12.70 -12.61 -13.26
N ASP A 123 13.80 -11.96 -13.60
CA ASP A 123 14.77 -11.48 -12.63
C ASP A 123 14.34 -10.10 -12.10
N PRO A 124 14.00 -9.96 -10.79
CA PRO A 124 13.52 -8.69 -10.24
C PRO A 124 14.48 -7.52 -10.49
N ARG A 125 15.79 -7.75 -10.42
CA ARG A 125 16.82 -6.71 -10.57
C ARG A 125 17.07 -6.30 -12.01
N ARG A 126 16.89 -7.23 -12.94
CA ARG A 126 17.16 -7.01 -14.37
C ARG A 126 15.92 -6.59 -15.13
N ASP A 127 14.80 -7.25 -14.84
CA ASP A 127 13.60 -7.18 -15.69
C ASP A 127 12.53 -6.24 -15.11
N THR A 128 12.77 -5.65 -13.91
CA THR A 128 11.87 -4.68 -13.30
C THR A 128 12.57 -3.37 -12.96
N LYS A 129 11.77 -2.34 -12.64
CA LYS A 129 12.24 -1.06 -12.12
C LYS A 129 11.92 -0.88 -10.64
N LEU A 130 11.53 -1.94 -9.95
CA LEU A 130 11.21 -1.88 -8.53
C LEU A 130 12.41 -1.42 -7.71
N LYS A 131 12.18 -0.46 -6.81
CA LYS A 131 13.19 0.08 -5.89
C LYS A 131 12.70 0.09 -4.45
N THR A 132 11.42 0.33 -4.28
CA THR A 132 10.80 0.55 -2.98
C THR A 132 9.60 -0.36 -2.78
N LEU A 133 9.55 -1.01 -1.64
CA LEU A 133 8.42 -1.80 -1.18
C LEU A 133 7.86 -1.18 0.10
N ILE A 134 6.56 -0.94 0.13
CA ILE A 134 5.86 -0.58 1.35
C ILE A 134 5.15 -1.83 1.84
N ILE A 135 5.52 -2.30 3.03
CA ILE A 135 4.95 -3.50 3.65
C ILE A 135 4.19 -3.14 4.92
N GLY A 136 3.21 -3.94 5.29
CA GLY A 136 2.43 -3.74 6.50
C GLY A 136 1.21 -4.65 6.54
N ALA A 137 0.31 -4.39 7.48
CA ALA A 137 -0.92 -5.13 7.72
C ALA A 137 -0.73 -6.59 8.18
N GLU A 138 0.50 -7.11 8.21
CA GLU A 138 0.86 -8.42 8.77
C GLU A 138 2.07 -8.25 9.70
N PRO A 139 2.12 -8.95 10.84
CA PRO A 139 3.32 -9.05 11.64
C PRO A 139 4.45 -9.71 10.84
N HIS A 140 5.64 -9.17 10.92
CA HIS A 140 6.83 -9.75 10.30
C HIS A 140 8.08 -9.42 11.11
N SER A 141 9.07 -10.29 11.04
CA SER A 141 10.36 -10.06 11.66
C SER A 141 11.28 -9.24 10.77
N GLU A 142 12.31 -8.65 11.36
CA GLU A 142 13.36 -7.96 10.62
C GLU A 142 14.10 -8.90 9.64
N GLU A 143 14.24 -10.17 10.01
CA GLU A 143 14.83 -11.19 9.14
C GLU A 143 13.96 -11.45 7.91
N GLN A 144 12.64 -11.56 8.09
CA GLN A 144 11.70 -11.70 6.96
C GLN A 144 11.75 -10.48 6.05
N ARG A 145 11.81 -9.26 6.60
CA ARG A 145 11.93 -8.04 5.80
C ARG A 145 13.20 -8.05 4.96
N ARG A 146 14.36 -8.35 5.55
CA ARG A 146 15.63 -8.44 4.83
C ARG A 146 15.62 -9.49 3.74
N ARG A 147 15.04 -10.65 4.03
CA ARG A 147 14.87 -11.70 3.01
C ARG A 147 14.05 -11.21 1.82
N ILE A 148 12.95 -10.50 2.04
CA ILE A 148 12.13 -9.93 0.96
C ILE A 148 12.93 -8.87 0.19
N GLU A 149 13.67 -8.01 0.87
CA GLU A 149 14.57 -7.02 0.23
C GLU A 149 15.58 -7.69 -0.70
N ASP A 150 16.24 -8.76 -0.22
CA ASP A 150 17.23 -9.51 -0.99
C ASP A 150 16.61 -10.22 -2.19
N MET A 151 15.46 -10.86 -2.01
CA MET A 151 14.73 -11.57 -3.06
C MET A 151 14.33 -10.63 -4.19
N LEU A 152 13.71 -9.50 -3.86
CA LEU A 152 13.17 -8.56 -4.85
C LEU A 152 14.16 -7.48 -5.30
N GLY A 153 15.29 -7.33 -4.63
CA GLY A 153 16.27 -6.29 -4.94
C GLY A 153 15.79 -4.88 -4.60
N VAL A 154 14.96 -4.74 -3.58
CA VAL A 154 14.30 -3.49 -3.18
C VAL A 154 14.69 -3.06 -1.77
N LYS A 155 14.35 -1.82 -1.39
CA LYS A 155 14.29 -1.40 0.02
C LYS A 155 12.85 -1.46 0.50
N ALA A 156 12.61 -2.17 1.61
CA ALA A 156 11.30 -2.31 2.21
C ALA A 156 11.15 -1.40 3.44
N TYR A 157 10.03 -0.71 3.52
CA TYR A 157 9.65 0.15 4.64
C TYR A 157 8.34 -0.33 5.25
N ASN A 158 8.33 -0.45 6.57
CA ASN A 158 7.13 -0.85 7.29
C ASN A 158 6.16 0.32 7.40
N SER A 159 4.88 0.03 7.18
CA SER A 159 3.78 0.96 7.34
C SER A 159 2.79 0.43 8.38
N PHE A 160 2.38 1.29 9.28
CA PHE A 160 1.37 0.98 10.27
C PHE A 160 0.12 1.84 10.04
N GLY A 161 -1.03 1.21 10.13
CA GLY A 161 -2.32 1.87 10.06
C GLY A 161 -3.41 1.09 10.77
N MET A 162 -4.49 1.80 11.10
CA MET A 162 -5.71 1.23 11.68
C MET A 162 -6.91 1.90 11.01
N SER A 163 -7.95 1.11 10.71
CA SER A 163 -9.19 1.66 10.15
C SER A 163 -9.78 2.76 11.02
N GLU A 164 -9.72 2.59 12.35
CA GLU A 164 -10.22 3.53 13.35
C GLU A 164 -9.44 4.86 13.39
N MET A 165 -8.25 4.89 12.80
CA MET A 165 -7.39 6.07 12.68
C MET A 165 -7.15 6.47 11.21
N CYS A 166 -8.17 6.36 10.39
CA CYS A 166 -8.14 6.63 8.94
C CYS A 166 -7.28 5.66 8.09
N GLY A 167 -6.86 4.51 8.64
CA GLY A 167 -6.13 3.49 7.86
C GLY A 167 -4.63 3.75 7.74
N PRO A 168 -4.00 3.51 6.58
CA PRO A 168 -2.56 3.74 6.39
C PRO A 168 -2.22 5.23 6.52
N GLY A 169 -0.99 5.52 6.93
CA GLY A 169 -0.52 6.89 7.16
C GLY A 169 -0.46 7.28 8.63
N VAL A 170 -0.75 6.35 9.56
CA VAL A 170 -0.56 6.59 11.01
C VAL A 170 0.94 6.67 11.33
N ALA A 171 1.72 5.69 10.86
CA ALA A 171 3.16 5.68 11.03
C ALA A 171 3.84 4.89 9.90
N PHE A 172 5.02 5.35 9.50
CA PHE A 172 5.93 4.66 8.58
C PHE A 172 7.34 4.70 9.16
N GLU A 173 8.15 3.72 8.79
CA GLU A 173 9.59 3.84 8.96
C GLU A 173 10.13 5.02 8.15
N CYS A 174 11.16 5.71 8.69
CA CYS A 174 11.88 6.71 7.93
C CYS A 174 13.00 6.08 7.09
N ARG A 175 13.55 6.86 6.19
CA ARG A 175 14.63 6.40 5.31
C ARG A 175 15.99 6.33 6.02
N GLU A 176 16.14 7.03 7.13
CA GLU A 176 17.38 7.16 7.92
C GLU A 176 17.46 6.14 9.04
#